data_fba93f5a8ae3b249718025b49cab3c99
#
_entry.id   fba93f5a8ae3b249718025b49cab3c99
#
_cell.length_a   1.000
_cell.length_b   1.000
_cell.length_c   1.000
_cell.angle_alpha   90.00
_cell.angle_beta   90.00
_cell.angle_gamma   90.00
#
_symmetry.space_group_name_H-M   'P 1'
#
loop_
_entity.id
_entity.type
_entity.pdbx_description
1 polymer ?
#
loop_
_entity_poly.entity_id
_entity_poly.type
_entity_poly.pdbx_seq_one_letter_code
_entity_poly.pdbx_strand_id
1 'polypeptide(L)'
;AKEGAKYIKLFGLEGKVELADAELSNAVSALKNGQIDGFVTAGSFPAPNVIEAAASVGVTVLSLSDDAIAKTKRTKLVIPADTYAGQSSDIVTTSLPVVAYTTTQMDDKTAYELTKTYWEQKKKMGAGAAWWDGVNEGLMANITGKIHTGAAIFYDEIGVSLTDAQR
;
A
#
# COMPACT_ATOMS: atom_id res chain seq x y z
N ALA A 1 6.69 -13.00 3.09
CA ALA A 1 8.07 -13.33 3.56
C ALA A 1 9.12 -12.27 3.16
N LYS A 2 9.28 -11.89 1.89
CA LYS A 2 10.37 -10.98 1.43
C LYS A 2 10.39 -9.60 2.12
N GLU A 3 9.25 -8.96 2.33
CA GLU A 3 9.17 -7.66 3.01
C GLU A 3 9.52 -7.78 4.49
N GLY A 4 9.02 -8.79 5.18
CA GLY A 4 9.39 -9.06 6.58
C GLY A 4 10.90 -9.26 6.76
N ALA A 5 11.52 -10.09 5.93
CA ALA A 5 12.97 -10.30 5.96
C ALA A 5 13.76 -9.00 5.72
N LYS A 6 13.28 -8.16 4.80
CA LYS A 6 13.89 -6.84 4.55
C LYS A 6 13.84 -5.93 5.78
N TYR A 7 12.70 -5.86 6.47
CA TYR A 7 12.57 -5.05 7.68
C TYR A 7 13.39 -5.60 8.86
N ILE A 8 13.42 -6.92 9.05
CA ILE A 8 14.27 -7.57 10.06
C ILE A 8 15.73 -7.13 9.88
N LYS A 9 16.25 -7.24 8.66
CA LYS A 9 17.62 -6.79 8.34
C LYS A 9 17.80 -5.28 8.50
N LEU A 10 16.86 -4.49 7.99
CA LEU A 10 16.94 -3.03 8.01
C LEU A 10 16.99 -2.44 9.43
N PHE A 11 16.29 -3.08 10.36
CA PHE A 11 16.17 -2.63 11.74
C PHE A 11 17.08 -3.40 12.73
N GLY A 12 17.97 -4.27 12.24
CA GLY A 12 18.89 -5.03 13.07
C GLY A 12 18.19 -5.99 14.03
N LEU A 13 17.12 -6.61 13.58
CA LEU A 13 16.33 -7.58 14.36
C LEU A 13 16.73 -9.03 14.07
N GLU A 14 17.83 -9.23 13.34
CA GLU A 14 18.37 -10.55 13.03
C GLU A 14 18.73 -11.29 14.32
N GLY A 15 18.29 -12.52 14.44
CA GLY A 15 18.45 -13.33 15.67
C GLY A 15 17.51 -12.96 16.84
N LYS A 16 16.69 -11.90 16.69
CA LYS A 16 15.69 -11.49 17.70
C LYS A 16 14.27 -11.83 17.28
N VAL A 17 14.06 -12.02 15.98
CA VAL A 17 12.78 -12.36 15.38
C VAL A 17 12.98 -13.56 14.46
N GLU A 18 12.15 -14.57 14.62
CA GLU A 18 12.08 -15.71 13.73
C GLU A 18 11.02 -15.43 12.65
N LEU A 19 11.39 -15.62 11.39
CA LEU A 19 10.49 -15.45 10.27
C LEU A 19 9.84 -16.78 9.91
N ALA A 20 8.58 -16.95 10.28
CA ALA A 20 7.77 -18.07 9.83
C ALA A 20 7.43 -17.92 8.34
N ASP A 21 7.73 -18.91 7.53
CA ASP A 21 7.36 -18.92 6.11
C ASP A 21 5.97 -19.54 5.95
N ALA A 22 4.95 -18.70 6.02
CA ALA A 22 3.55 -19.07 5.85
C ALA A 22 2.88 -18.16 4.82
N GLU A 23 1.86 -18.68 4.17
CA GLU A 23 1.01 -17.87 3.30
C GLU A 23 0.23 -16.85 4.13
N LEU A 24 0.11 -15.63 3.60
CA LEU A 24 -0.60 -14.54 4.27
C LEU A 24 -2.08 -14.87 4.55
N SER A 25 -2.71 -15.69 3.70
CA SER A 25 -4.06 -16.21 3.90
C SER A 25 -4.24 -16.98 5.21
N ASN A 26 -3.17 -17.62 5.72
CA ASN A 26 -3.17 -18.40 6.95
C ASN A 26 -2.70 -17.60 8.17
N ALA A 27 -2.17 -16.40 7.96
CA ALA A 27 -1.52 -15.61 9.02
C ALA A 27 -2.49 -15.26 10.17
N VAL A 28 -3.74 -14.89 9.84
CA VAL A 28 -4.74 -14.54 10.86
C VAL A 28 -5.11 -15.76 11.72
N SER A 29 -5.30 -16.93 11.10
CA SER A 29 -5.56 -18.16 11.81
C SER A 29 -4.37 -18.59 12.68
N ALA A 30 -3.15 -18.46 12.17
CA ALA A 30 -1.94 -18.76 12.93
C ALA A 30 -1.78 -17.84 14.14
N LEU A 31 -2.10 -16.55 13.98
CA LEU A 31 -2.10 -15.58 15.07
C LEU A 31 -3.16 -15.93 16.13
N LYS A 32 -4.39 -16.25 15.70
CA LYS A 32 -5.47 -16.70 16.60
C LYS A 32 -5.11 -17.92 17.42
N ASN A 33 -4.35 -18.84 16.82
CA ASN A 33 -3.92 -20.09 17.44
C ASN A 33 -2.61 -19.96 18.25
N GLY A 34 -2.04 -18.75 18.34
CA GLY A 34 -0.77 -18.52 19.05
C GLY A 34 0.46 -19.18 18.39
N GLN A 35 0.37 -19.48 17.10
CA GLN A 35 1.48 -20.07 16.34
C GLN A 35 2.48 -19.04 15.84
N ILE A 36 2.06 -17.77 15.76
CA ILE A 36 2.87 -16.61 15.47
C ILE A 36 2.46 -15.44 16.36
N ASP A 37 3.38 -14.54 16.66
CA ASP A 37 3.14 -13.36 17.49
C ASP A 37 2.70 -12.14 16.67
N GLY A 38 2.90 -12.17 15.35
CA GLY A 38 2.53 -11.10 14.43
C GLY A 38 2.74 -11.48 12.98
N PHE A 39 2.28 -10.62 12.08
CA PHE A 39 2.51 -10.80 10.65
C PHE A 39 2.79 -9.47 9.95
N VAL A 40 3.46 -9.54 8.81
CA VAL A 40 3.71 -8.38 7.94
C VAL A 40 2.87 -8.55 6.68
N THR A 41 2.09 -7.52 6.38
CA THR A 41 1.30 -7.47 5.14
C THR A 41 1.71 -6.28 4.28
N ALA A 42 1.51 -6.40 2.98
CA ALA A 42 1.67 -5.31 2.02
C ALA A 42 0.43 -5.28 1.13
N GLY A 43 -0.21 -4.14 1.05
CA GLY A 43 -1.46 -3.96 0.30
C GLY A 43 -2.05 -2.59 0.55
N SER A 44 -3.20 -2.34 -0.07
CA SER A 44 -3.99 -1.14 0.21
C SER A 44 -4.63 -1.24 1.60
N PHE A 45 -4.92 -0.12 2.21
CA PHE A 45 -5.66 -0.09 3.46
C PHE A 45 -7.09 0.44 3.22
N PRO A 46 -8.08 0.03 4.03
CA PRO A 46 -8.01 -1.02 5.06
C PRO A 46 -7.75 -2.41 4.47
N ALA A 47 -6.78 -3.13 5.03
CA ALA A 47 -6.42 -4.48 4.57
C ALA A 47 -7.34 -5.54 5.21
N PRO A 48 -7.98 -6.43 4.41
CA PRO A 48 -8.96 -7.39 4.94
C PRO A 48 -8.42 -8.28 6.05
N ASN A 49 -7.18 -8.75 5.93
CA ASN A 49 -6.53 -9.58 6.95
C ASN A 49 -6.26 -8.82 8.26
N VAL A 50 -5.98 -7.51 8.19
CA VAL A 50 -5.82 -6.67 9.39
C VAL A 50 -7.19 -6.38 10.02
N ILE A 51 -8.23 -6.13 9.21
CA ILE A 51 -9.62 -5.99 9.70
C ILE A 51 -10.01 -7.25 10.48
N GLU A 52 -9.81 -8.43 9.90
CA GLU A 52 -10.16 -9.70 10.53
C GLU A 52 -9.37 -9.93 11.83
N ALA A 53 -8.06 -9.70 11.81
CA ALA A 53 -7.22 -9.87 12.99
C ALA A 53 -7.63 -8.89 14.11
N ALA A 54 -7.84 -7.62 13.79
CA ALA A 54 -8.25 -6.60 14.74
C ALA A 54 -9.61 -6.93 15.40
N ALA A 55 -10.57 -7.38 14.60
CA ALA A 55 -11.90 -7.74 15.09
C ALA A 55 -11.94 -9.04 15.91
N SER A 56 -10.98 -9.95 15.71
CA SER A 56 -11.05 -11.32 16.29
C SER A 56 -10.17 -11.52 17.53
N VAL A 57 -8.94 -11.00 17.52
CA VAL A 57 -7.98 -11.23 18.62
C VAL A 57 -7.44 -9.93 19.23
N GLY A 58 -7.78 -8.79 18.63
CA GLY A 58 -7.22 -7.50 19.01
C GLY A 58 -5.73 -7.42 18.66
N VAL A 59 -5.36 -6.64 17.67
CA VAL A 59 -3.97 -6.46 17.25
C VAL A 59 -3.56 -5.00 17.38
N THR A 60 -2.28 -4.77 17.62
CA THR A 60 -1.67 -3.45 17.50
C THR A 60 -0.92 -3.37 16.20
N VAL A 61 -1.33 -2.47 15.31
CA VAL A 61 -0.56 -2.16 14.11
C VAL A 61 0.57 -1.22 14.50
N LEU A 62 1.82 -1.64 14.25
CA LEU A 62 2.99 -0.89 14.67
C LEU A 62 3.22 0.33 13.77
N SER A 63 3.28 1.51 14.38
CA SER A 63 3.72 2.74 13.71
C SER A 63 5.24 2.78 13.57
N LEU A 64 5.70 3.34 12.46
CA LEU A 64 7.11 3.61 12.21
C LEU A 64 7.45 5.06 12.62
N SER A 65 8.62 5.26 13.22
CA SER A 65 9.15 6.60 13.41
C SER A 65 9.63 7.21 12.08
N ASP A 66 9.78 8.53 12.04
CA ASP A 66 10.28 9.21 10.84
C ASP A 66 11.69 8.72 10.45
N ASP A 67 12.55 8.42 11.42
CA ASP A 67 13.86 7.80 11.18
C ASP A 67 13.76 6.40 10.57
N ALA A 68 12.79 5.60 11.02
CA ALA A 68 12.54 4.28 10.47
C ALA A 68 12.04 4.39 9.01
N ILE A 69 11.16 5.34 8.73
CA ILE A 69 10.68 5.61 7.38
C ILE A 69 11.83 6.03 6.46
N ALA A 70 12.66 6.98 6.89
CA ALA A 70 13.81 7.44 6.12
C ALA A 70 14.76 6.28 5.74
N LYS A 71 15.00 5.32 6.64
CA LYS A 71 15.78 4.11 6.35
C LYS A 71 15.17 3.23 5.27
N THR A 72 13.84 3.22 5.13
CA THR A 72 13.17 2.42 4.09
C THR A 72 13.32 3.01 2.70
N LYS A 73 13.64 4.29 2.58
CA LYS A 73 13.64 5.08 1.33
C LYS A 73 12.29 5.05 0.61
N ARG A 74 11.20 4.93 1.37
CA ARG A 74 9.82 4.94 0.88
C ARG A 74 9.10 6.19 1.36
N THR A 75 8.01 6.52 0.72
CA THR A 75 7.16 7.64 1.12
C THR A 75 6.37 7.28 2.37
N LYS A 76 6.25 8.24 3.28
CA LYS A 76 5.39 8.16 4.47
C LYS A 76 3.92 8.02 4.05
N LEU A 77 3.23 7.12 4.71
CA LEU A 77 1.79 6.93 4.59
C LEU A 77 1.17 6.98 5.98
N VAL A 78 0.04 7.65 6.10
CA VAL A 78 -0.75 7.70 7.34
C VAL A 78 -2.05 6.92 7.11
N ILE A 79 -2.32 5.97 7.97
CA ILE A 79 -3.61 5.27 8.05
C ILE A 79 -4.38 5.98 9.17
N PRO A 80 -5.53 6.63 8.88
CA PRO A 80 -6.28 7.41 9.86
C PRO A 80 -6.73 6.57 11.05
N ALA A 81 -6.90 7.21 12.20
CA ALA A 81 -7.55 6.62 13.35
C ALA A 81 -8.92 6.01 12.97
N ASP A 82 -9.36 5.04 13.73
CA ASP A 82 -10.63 4.32 13.54
C ASP A 82 -10.75 3.52 12.23
N THR A 83 -9.60 3.33 11.50
CA THR A 83 -9.58 2.46 10.32
C THR A 83 -9.74 0.98 10.70
N TYR A 84 -9.18 0.56 11.82
CA TYR A 84 -9.27 -0.82 12.34
C TYR A 84 -9.88 -0.85 13.74
N ALA A 85 -10.52 -1.95 14.10
CA ALA A 85 -11.10 -2.12 15.43
C ALA A 85 -10.04 -1.93 16.53
N GLY A 86 -10.34 -1.05 17.50
CA GLY A 86 -9.43 -0.74 18.61
C GLY A 86 -8.28 0.21 18.29
N GLN A 87 -8.19 0.71 17.07
CA GLN A 87 -7.19 1.70 16.67
C GLN A 87 -7.69 3.12 16.97
N SER A 88 -7.23 3.73 18.04
CA SER A 88 -7.67 5.07 18.50
C SER A 88 -6.80 6.23 18.01
N SER A 89 -5.73 5.96 17.29
CA SER A 89 -4.79 6.97 16.78
C SER A 89 -4.30 6.61 15.37
N ASP A 90 -3.79 7.60 14.67
CA ASP A 90 -3.18 7.42 13.35
C ASP A 90 -2.01 6.42 13.41
N ILE A 91 -1.91 5.59 12.38
CA ILE A 91 -0.78 4.69 12.18
C ILE A 91 0.10 5.25 11.08
N VAL A 92 1.37 5.42 11.37
CA VAL A 92 2.37 5.88 10.41
C VAL A 92 3.09 4.67 9.83
N THR A 93 3.09 4.54 8.52
CA THR A 93 3.74 3.45 7.78
C THR A 93 4.36 3.97 6.48
N THR A 94 4.75 3.08 5.60
CA THR A 94 5.33 3.44 4.31
C THR A 94 4.45 3.02 3.15
N SER A 95 4.42 3.83 2.10
CA SER A 95 3.79 3.50 0.82
C SER A 95 4.71 2.62 -0.03
N LEU A 96 4.11 1.60 -0.63
CA LEU A 96 4.72 0.81 -1.70
C LEU A 96 3.81 0.93 -2.93
N PRO A 97 4.18 1.78 -3.91
CA PRO A 97 3.32 1.98 -5.06
C PRO A 97 3.22 0.69 -5.89
N VAL A 98 2.00 0.33 -6.23
CA VAL A 98 1.69 -0.70 -7.22
C VAL A 98 1.17 0.03 -8.45
N VAL A 99 1.79 -0.21 -9.59
CA VAL A 99 1.51 0.51 -10.83
C VAL A 99 1.25 -0.45 -11.99
N ALA A 100 0.36 -0.07 -12.88
CA ALA A 100 0.30 -0.65 -14.21
C ALA A 100 1.40 -0.01 -15.07
N TYR A 101 2.10 -0.81 -15.84
CA TYR A 101 3.13 -0.32 -16.75
C TYR A 101 2.95 -0.92 -18.13
N THR A 102 3.41 -0.19 -19.12
CA THR A 102 3.38 -0.59 -20.52
C THR A 102 4.70 -0.26 -21.21
N THR A 103 4.79 -0.55 -22.49
CA THR A 103 5.95 -0.23 -23.33
C THR A 103 5.73 1.10 -24.06
N THR A 104 6.83 1.66 -24.59
CA THR A 104 6.80 2.85 -25.45
C THR A 104 6.10 2.63 -26.79
N GLN A 105 5.67 1.40 -27.08
CA GLN A 105 4.92 1.06 -28.30
C GLN A 105 3.40 1.29 -28.17
N MET A 106 2.89 1.46 -26.94
CA MET A 106 1.50 1.82 -26.75
C MET A 106 1.27 3.24 -27.25
N ASP A 107 0.21 3.47 -28.00
CA ASP A 107 -0.16 4.81 -28.44
C ASP A 107 -0.80 5.64 -27.30
N ASP A 108 -0.71 6.96 -27.43
CA ASP A 108 -1.18 7.88 -26.39
C ASP A 108 -2.67 7.79 -26.17
N LYS A 109 -3.46 7.55 -27.22
CA LYS A 109 -4.90 7.42 -27.09
C LYS A 109 -5.28 6.21 -26.25
N THR A 110 -4.66 5.06 -26.52
CA THR A 110 -4.90 3.83 -25.76
C THR A 110 -4.49 4.01 -24.30
N ALA A 111 -3.33 4.60 -24.02
CA ALA A 111 -2.89 4.86 -22.66
C ALA A 111 -3.81 5.84 -21.91
N TYR A 112 -4.28 6.89 -22.58
CA TYR A 112 -5.26 7.83 -22.05
C TYR A 112 -6.58 7.11 -21.67
N GLU A 113 -7.15 6.36 -22.61
CA GLU A 113 -8.43 5.66 -22.40
C GLU A 113 -8.34 4.60 -21.29
N LEU A 114 -7.23 3.86 -21.21
CA LEU A 114 -7.00 2.90 -20.12
C LEU A 114 -6.94 3.59 -18.76
N THR A 115 -6.20 4.69 -18.66
CA THR A 115 -6.06 5.45 -17.41
C THR A 115 -7.38 6.05 -16.97
N LYS A 116 -8.11 6.68 -17.90
CA LYS A 116 -9.44 7.24 -17.67
C LYS A 116 -10.42 6.17 -17.22
N THR A 117 -10.50 5.05 -17.95
CA THR A 117 -11.40 3.94 -17.64
C THR A 117 -11.10 3.37 -16.24
N TYR A 118 -9.83 3.22 -15.87
CA TYR A 118 -9.45 2.76 -14.52
C TYR A 118 -10.06 3.65 -13.43
N TRP A 119 -9.87 4.96 -13.50
CA TRP A 119 -10.37 5.89 -12.50
C TRP A 119 -11.90 6.00 -12.51
N GLU A 120 -12.54 5.95 -13.68
CA GLU A 120 -13.99 5.92 -13.78
C GLU A 120 -14.58 4.63 -13.17
N GLN A 121 -13.98 3.47 -13.45
CA GLN A 121 -14.42 2.21 -12.86
C GLN A 121 -14.14 2.17 -11.35
N LYS A 122 -13.01 2.71 -10.89
CA LYS A 122 -12.72 2.85 -9.46
C LYS A 122 -13.84 3.60 -8.73
N LYS A 123 -14.35 4.69 -9.28
CA LYS A 123 -15.48 5.43 -8.71
C LYS A 123 -16.76 4.57 -8.60
N LYS A 124 -17.01 3.71 -9.58
CA LYS A 124 -18.18 2.81 -9.57
C LYS A 124 -18.00 1.63 -8.62
N MET A 125 -16.79 1.10 -8.50
CA MET A 125 -16.49 -0.10 -7.72
C MET A 125 -16.10 0.20 -6.27
N GLY A 126 -15.82 1.46 -5.94
CA GLY A 126 -15.28 1.87 -4.64
C GLY A 126 -16.13 1.44 -3.44
N ALA A 127 -17.46 1.37 -3.62
CA ALA A 127 -18.37 0.88 -2.57
C ALA A 127 -18.30 -0.65 -2.36
N GLY A 128 -17.66 -1.39 -3.26
CA GLY A 128 -17.62 -2.87 -3.22
C GLY A 128 -16.51 -3.46 -2.34
N ALA A 129 -15.48 -2.68 -2.01
CA ALA A 129 -14.37 -3.16 -1.18
C ALA A 129 -13.67 -1.98 -0.49
N ALA A 130 -13.56 -2.04 0.83
CA ALA A 130 -13.02 -0.94 1.66
C ALA A 130 -11.60 -0.51 1.26
N TRP A 131 -10.76 -1.44 0.79
CA TRP A 131 -9.38 -1.12 0.39
C TRP A 131 -9.27 -0.12 -0.77
N TRP A 132 -10.36 0.11 -1.56
CA TRP A 132 -10.40 1.15 -2.57
C TRP A 132 -10.30 2.57 -2.00
N ASP A 133 -10.64 2.75 -0.72
CA ASP A 133 -10.58 4.08 -0.08
C ASP A 133 -9.13 4.58 0.02
N GLY A 134 -8.17 3.67 0.18
CA GLY A 134 -6.74 3.98 0.16
C GLY A 134 -6.14 4.23 -1.23
N VAL A 135 -6.91 4.02 -2.31
CA VAL A 135 -6.46 4.22 -3.69
C VAL A 135 -7.01 5.54 -4.23
N ASN A 136 -6.16 6.52 -4.39
CA ASN A 136 -6.53 7.83 -4.90
C ASN A 136 -5.43 8.42 -5.80
N GLU A 137 -5.78 9.44 -6.55
CA GLU A 137 -4.89 10.07 -7.54
C GLU A 137 -3.65 10.73 -6.89
N GLY A 138 -3.74 11.12 -5.62
CA GLY A 138 -2.60 11.66 -4.85
C GLY A 138 -1.43 10.68 -4.70
N LEU A 139 -1.68 9.36 -4.85
CA LEU A 139 -0.62 8.35 -4.86
C LEU A 139 0.36 8.52 -6.03
N MET A 140 -0.01 9.28 -7.07
CA MET A 140 0.90 9.60 -8.17
C MET A 140 2.17 10.30 -7.71
N ALA A 141 2.13 11.05 -6.61
CA ALA A 141 3.32 11.65 -6.00
C ALA A 141 4.39 10.62 -5.58
N ASN A 142 4.00 9.36 -5.38
CA ASN A 142 4.90 8.27 -4.97
C ASN A 142 5.56 7.54 -6.14
N ILE A 143 5.20 7.89 -7.38
CA ILE A 143 5.76 7.27 -8.59
C ILE A 143 7.05 8.00 -8.96
N THR A 144 8.15 7.28 -9.06
CA THR A 144 9.48 7.84 -9.39
C THR A 144 9.88 7.65 -10.84
N GLY A 145 9.12 6.88 -11.62
CA GLY A 145 9.39 6.60 -13.03
C GLY A 145 8.59 7.51 -13.97
N LYS A 146 8.95 7.50 -15.24
CA LYS A 146 8.20 8.20 -16.28
C LYS A 146 6.79 7.65 -16.42
N ILE A 147 5.84 8.55 -16.58
CA ILE A 147 4.44 8.25 -16.86
C ILE A 147 4.25 8.32 -18.37
N HIS A 148 3.49 7.38 -18.91
CA HIS A 148 3.18 7.37 -20.34
C HIS A 148 2.47 8.68 -20.73
N THR A 149 2.82 9.28 -21.88
CA THR A 149 2.31 10.58 -22.33
C THR A 149 0.78 10.62 -22.32
N GLY A 150 0.12 9.60 -22.86
CA GLY A 150 -1.34 9.51 -22.84
C GLY A 150 -1.93 9.48 -21.44
N ALA A 151 -1.30 8.78 -20.50
CA ALA A 151 -1.72 8.79 -19.10
C ALA A 151 -1.50 10.17 -18.45
N ALA A 152 -0.38 10.83 -18.76
CA ALA A 152 -0.09 12.17 -18.26
C ALA A 152 -1.14 13.20 -18.70
N ILE A 153 -1.62 13.12 -19.94
CA ILE A 153 -2.71 13.96 -20.45
C ILE A 153 -3.96 13.83 -19.56
N PHE A 154 -4.34 12.60 -19.24
CA PHE A 154 -5.50 12.37 -18.35
C PHE A 154 -5.28 12.96 -16.96
N TYR A 155 -4.09 12.73 -16.36
CA TYR A 155 -3.78 13.28 -15.03
C TYR A 155 -3.79 14.81 -15.02
N ASP A 156 -3.31 15.46 -16.07
CA ASP A 156 -3.39 16.92 -16.22
C ASP A 156 -4.85 17.41 -16.29
N GLU A 157 -5.72 16.71 -17.02
CA GLU A 157 -7.15 17.05 -17.12
C GLU A 157 -7.87 17.00 -15.76
N ILE A 158 -7.49 16.07 -14.89
CA ILE A 158 -8.10 15.95 -13.56
C ILE A 158 -7.34 16.74 -12.47
N GLY A 159 -6.35 17.54 -12.86
CA GLY A 159 -5.60 18.44 -11.96
C GLY A 159 -4.56 17.77 -11.08
N VAL A 160 -4.08 16.58 -11.44
CA VAL A 160 -2.98 15.92 -10.75
C VAL A 160 -1.65 16.49 -11.25
N SER A 161 -0.89 17.11 -10.36
CA SER A 161 0.43 17.65 -10.69
C SER A 161 1.46 16.53 -10.84
N LEU A 162 2.06 16.45 -12.03
CA LEU A 162 3.18 15.56 -12.31
C LEU A 162 4.50 16.33 -12.30
N THR A 163 5.54 15.71 -11.75
CA THR A 163 6.90 16.30 -11.76
C THR A 163 7.56 16.18 -13.13
N ASP A 164 8.60 16.97 -13.39
CA ASP A 164 9.39 16.89 -14.63
C ASP A 164 10.03 15.50 -14.82
N ALA A 165 10.38 14.84 -13.72
CA ALA A 165 10.94 13.48 -13.77
C ALA A 165 9.89 12.41 -14.16
N GLN A 166 8.60 12.72 -14.00
CA GLN A 166 7.49 11.85 -14.37
C GLN A 166 7.00 12.08 -15.81
N ARG A 167 7.37 13.17 -16.43
CA ARG A 167 7.11 13.56 -17.84
C ARG A 167 8.30 13.19 -18.74
#